data_b0a9db56e6b3b4aa0dc9974016c90486
#
_entry.id   b0a9db56e6b3b4aa0dc9974016c90486
#
_cell.length_a   1.000
_cell.length_b   1.000
_cell.length_c   1.000
_cell.angle_alpha   90.00
_cell.angle_beta   90.00
_cell.angle_gamma   90.00
#
_symmetry.space_group_name_H-M   'P 1'
#
loop_
_entity.id
_entity.type
_entity.pdbx_description
1 polymer ?
#
loop_
_entity_poly.entity_id
_entity_poly.type
_entity_poly.pdbx_seq_one_letter_code
_entity_poly.pdbx_strand_id
1 'polypeptide(L)'
;LQKPIWSHGLSLVGFWGLAFFYPLNGIHHFLYTPIPMFLQYGAIMSTVAVELVVTTVVINFFGTLKGSGRMVVTNLPVRYFYTGMVFYFLTCLQCSMQTTLTFQQVIHFTDWVVGHAHMVMFGVFSMWLFGIMTYLFPRLLGVEWYSRKLCEWHYWLSTVSLTVMVGDLTLAGLFQGYFWASLQPWDASITASFPFWTLRVFAGLGMFAGQLVLLYNLRKTLQSAKTQTA
;
A
#
# COMPACT_ATOMS: atom_id res chain seq x y z
N LEU A 1 11.03 -6.46 17.34
CA LEU A 1 10.97 -7.89 17.72
C LEU A 1 12.18 -8.33 18.57
N GLN A 2 13.29 -7.60 18.52
CA GLN A 2 14.57 -7.93 19.19
C GLN A 2 15.12 -9.33 18.84
N LYS A 3 14.97 -9.72 17.58
CA LYS A 3 15.49 -10.95 17.03
C LYS A 3 16.02 -10.74 15.60
N PRO A 4 16.98 -11.58 15.14
CA PRO A 4 17.48 -11.48 13.77
C PRO A 4 16.36 -11.74 12.75
N ILE A 5 16.58 -11.28 11.52
CA ILE A 5 15.75 -11.67 10.38
C ILE A 5 15.81 -13.18 10.17
N TRP A 6 14.73 -13.76 9.68
CA TRP A 6 14.60 -15.22 9.52
C TRP A 6 15.67 -15.81 8.59
N SER A 7 15.97 -15.15 7.50
CA SER A 7 17.00 -15.58 6.56
C SER A 7 17.75 -14.39 5.95
N HIS A 8 19.04 -14.31 6.24
CA HIS A 8 19.93 -13.32 5.61
C HIS A 8 20.09 -13.59 4.11
N GLY A 9 20.17 -14.86 3.70
CA GLY A 9 20.25 -15.25 2.29
C GLY A 9 19.06 -14.77 1.48
N LEU A 10 17.81 -14.93 1.99
CA LEU A 10 16.61 -14.40 1.34
C LEU A 10 16.61 -12.87 1.27
N SER A 11 17.14 -12.18 2.28
CA SER A 11 17.29 -10.72 2.23
C SER A 11 18.21 -10.28 1.11
N LEU A 12 19.34 -10.98 0.90
CA LEU A 12 20.27 -10.66 -0.19
C LEU A 12 19.64 -10.94 -1.55
N VAL A 13 18.95 -12.06 -1.71
CA VAL A 13 18.20 -12.37 -2.95
C VAL A 13 17.14 -11.29 -3.22
N GLY A 14 16.38 -10.91 -2.20
CA GLY A 14 15.38 -9.86 -2.29
C GLY A 14 15.99 -8.51 -2.68
N PHE A 15 17.06 -8.09 -2.03
CA PHE A 15 17.72 -6.81 -2.29
C PHE A 15 18.31 -6.73 -3.71
N TRP A 16 19.14 -7.70 -4.07
CA TRP A 16 19.79 -7.70 -5.38
C TRP A 16 18.82 -7.95 -6.54
N GLY A 17 17.83 -8.82 -6.31
CA GLY A 17 16.78 -9.07 -7.29
C GLY A 17 15.95 -7.81 -7.57
N LEU A 18 15.55 -7.07 -6.53
CA LEU A 18 14.87 -5.77 -6.72
C LEU A 18 15.78 -4.77 -7.42
N ALA A 19 17.04 -4.62 -6.98
CA ALA A 19 17.97 -3.68 -7.61
C ALA A 19 18.18 -3.96 -9.10
N PHE A 20 18.14 -5.23 -9.52
CA PHE A 20 18.36 -5.62 -10.92
C PHE A 20 17.08 -5.51 -11.77
N PHE A 21 15.95 -6.02 -11.29
CA PHE A 21 14.73 -6.11 -12.10
C PHE A 21 13.81 -4.89 -11.96
N TYR A 22 13.79 -4.22 -10.81
CA TYR A 22 12.83 -3.13 -10.55
C TYR A 22 12.94 -1.93 -11.50
N PRO A 23 14.13 -1.55 -12.04
CA PRO A 23 14.22 -0.40 -12.96
C PRO A 23 13.32 -0.48 -14.20
N LEU A 24 13.01 -1.68 -14.69
CA LEU A 24 12.10 -1.88 -15.82
C LEU A 24 10.64 -2.14 -15.39
N ASN A 25 10.42 -2.44 -14.11
CA ASN A 25 9.10 -2.85 -13.60
C ASN A 25 8.04 -1.76 -13.82
N GLY A 26 8.35 -0.49 -13.55
CA GLY A 26 7.39 0.61 -13.68
C GLY A 26 6.85 0.84 -15.09
N ILE A 27 7.54 0.35 -16.11
CA ILE A 27 7.12 0.48 -17.51
C ILE A 27 5.83 -0.32 -17.78
N HIS A 28 5.46 -1.28 -16.95
CA HIS A 28 4.20 -2.01 -17.11
C HIS A 28 2.94 -1.10 -16.98
N HIS A 29 3.07 0.08 -16.40
CA HIS A 29 1.99 1.09 -16.39
C HIS A 29 1.80 1.77 -17.75
N PHE A 30 2.72 1.60 -18.69
CA PHE A 30 2.70 2.18 -20.03
C PHE A 30 2.41 1.14 -21.12
N LEU A 31 1.93 -0.05 -20.78
CA LEU A 31 1.47 -1.03 -21.76
C LEU A 31 0.34 -0.42 -22.60
N TYR A 32 0.32 -0.73 -23.88
CA TYR A 32 -0.60 -0.15 -24.89
C TYR A 32 -0.43 1.35 -25.16
N THR A 33 0.60 1.98 -24.62
CA THR A 33 0.98 3.34 -25.04
C THR A 33 1.97 3.30 -26.23
N PRO A 34 2.24 4.41 -26.92
CA PRO A 34 3.14 4.46 -28.08
C PRO A 34 4.63 4.37 -27.70
N ILE A 35 4.98 3.49 -26.76
CA ILE A 35 6.38 3.13 -26.46
C ILE A 35 6.78 1.90 -27.28
N PRO A 36 8.11 1.74 -27.56
CA PRO A 36 8.60 0.58 -28.32
C PRO A 36 8.18 -0.74 -27.69
N MET A 37 7.76 -1.70 -28.53
CA MET A 37 7.22 -2.99 -28.09
C MET A 37 8.23 -3.79 -27.25
N PHE A 38 9.53 -3.69 -27.55
CA PHE A 38 10.55 -4.37 -26.75
C PHE A 38 10.60 -3.90 -25.28
N LEU A 39 10.28 -2.61 -25.02
CA LEU A 39 10.18 -2.09 -23.67
C LEU A 39 8.93 -2.64 -22.97
N GLN A 40 7.82 -2.79 -23.67
CA GLN A 40 6.61 -3.38 -23.10
C GLN A 40 6.84 -4.85 -22.71
N TYR A 41 7.46 -5.66 -23.57
CA TYR A 41 7.82 -7.04 -23.24
C TYR A 41 8.88 -7.10 -22.12
N GLY A 42 9.87 -6.21 -22.15
CA GLY A 42 10.87 -6.10 -21.07
C GLY A 42 10.22 -5.80 -19.72
N ALA A 43 9.22 -4.92 -19.69
CA ALA A 43 8.46 -4.60 -18.49
C ALA A 43 7.66 -5.80 -17.95
N ILE A 44 7.01 -6.57 -18.84
CA ILE A 44 6.28 -7.79 -18.46
C ILE A 44 7.24 -8.80 -17.82
N MET A 45 8.34 -9.10 -18.51
CA MET A 45 9.35 -10.05 -18.00
C MET A 45 9.95 -9.58 -16.65
N SER A 46 10.27 -8.30 -16.56
CA SER A 46 10.79 -7.69 -15.33
C SER A 46 9.80 -7.80 -14.18
N THR A 47 8.51 -7.54 -14.42
CA THR A 47 7.49 -7.63 -13.37
C THR A 47 7.31 -9.07 -12.88
N VAL A 48 7.28 -10.04 -13.79
CA VAL A 48 7.24 -11.47 -13.39
C VAL A 48 8.46 -11.85 -12.56
N ALA A 49 9.66 -11.38 -12.93
CA ALA A 49 10.87 -11.62 -12.15
C ALA A 49 10.79 -10.96 -10.76
N VAL A 50 10.26 -9.73 -10.67
CA VAL A 50 10.07 -9.02 -9.39
C VAL A 50 9.10 -9.76 -8.47
N GLU A 51 8.06 -10.41 -8.99
CA GLU A 51 7.16 -11.23 -8.17
C GLU A 51 7.87 -12.36 -7.42
N LEU A 52 8.80 -13.04 -8.08
CA LEU A 52 9.61 -14.08 -7.43
C LEU A 52 10.48 -13.48 -6.31
N VAL A 53 11.06 -12.30 -6.57
CA VAL A 53 11.88 -11.58 -5.60
C VAL A 53 11.04 -11.10 -4.41
N VAL A 54 9.88 -10.51 -4.66
CA VAL A 54 8.94 -10.05 -3.62
C VAL A 54 8.52 -11.21 -2.71
N THR A 55 8.27 -12.39 -3.28
CA THR A 55 7.95 -13.58 -2.50
C THR A 55 9.03 -13.88 -1.46
N THR A 56 10.32 -13.70 -1.77
CA THR A 56 11.40 -13.88 -0.79
C THR A 56 11.32 -12.88 0.36
N VAL A 57 10.95 -11.63 0.10
CA VAL A 57 10.78 -10.58 1.12
C VAL A 57 9.60 -10.92 2.03
N VAL A 58 8.47 -11.33 1.45
CA VAL A 58 7.26 -11.71 2.19
C VAL A 58 7.53 -12.92 3.09
N ILE A 59 8.15 -13.96 2.57
CA ILE A 59 8.52 -15.16 3.34
C ILE A 59 9.45 -14.78 4.49
N ASN A 60 10.45 -13.93 4.24
CA ASN A 60 11.42 -13.52 5.25
C ASN A 60 10.75 -12.69 6.37
N PHE A 61 9.81 -11.81 6.01
CA PHE A 61 9.04 -11.04 6.99
C PHE A 61 8.19 -11.95 7.89
N PHE A 62 7.36 -12.81 7.31
CA PHE A 62 6.51 -13.72 8.09
C PHE A 62 7.32 -14.75 8.86
N GLY A 63 8.44 -15.24 8.30
CA GLY A 63 9.39 -16.09 8.99
C GLY A 63 9.98 -15.40 10.22
N THR A 64 10.37 -14.13 10.11
CA THR A 64 10.86 -13.32 11.23
C THR A 64 9.77 -13.11 12.29
N LEU A 65 8.52 -12.97 11.89
CA LEU A 65 7.38 -12.78 12.80
C LEU A 65 6.98 -14.09 13.53
N LYS A 66 7.37 -15.24 13.01
CA LYS A 66 7.02 -16.56 13.58
C LYS A 66 7.34 -16.61 15.08
N GLY A 67 6.39 -17.05 15.90
CA GLY A 67 6.48 -17.08 17.36
C GLY A 67 6.24 -15.71 18.05
N SER A 68 6.09 -14.62 17.29
CA SER A 68 5.80 -13.28 17.82
C SER A 68 4.46 -12.71 17.35
N GLY A 69 3.56 -13.55 16.83
CA GLY A 69 2.28 -13.12 16.25
C GLY A 69 1.40 -12.29 17.21
N ARG A 70 1.48 -12.55 18.53
CA ARG A 70 0.78 -11.73 19.54
C ARG A 70 1.17 -10.25 19.47
N MET A 71 2.40 -9.94 19.06
CA MET A 71 2.85 -8.56 18.91
C MET A 71 2.09 -7.78 17.83
N VAL A 72 1.54 -8.43 16.83
CA VAL A 72 0.69 -7.78 15.82
C VAL A 72 -0.54 -7.14 16.47
N VAL A 73 -1.07 -7.74 17.53
CA VAL A 73 -2.23 -7.20 18.24
C VAL A 73 -1.83 -6.20 19.33
N THR A 74 -0.74 -6.47 20.06
CA THR A 74 -0.37 -5.72 21.27
C THR A 74 0.58 -4.56 21.00
N ASN A 75 1.31 -4.56 19.89
CA ASN A 75 2.32 -3.55 19.55
C ASN A 75 1.95 -2.83 18.25
N LEU A 76 1.56 -1.57 18.37
CA LEU A 76 1.05 -0.79 17.25
C LEU A 76 2.06 -0.60 16.11
N PRO A 77 3.35 -0.27 16.33
CA PRO A 77 4.36 -0.28 15.27
C PRO A 77 4.43 -1.58 14.48
N VAL A 78 4.42 -2.73 15.16
CA VAL A 78 4.44 -4.05 14.50
C VAL A 78 3.16 -4.27 13.69
N ARG A 79 2.03 -3.79 14.18
CA ARG A 79 0.75 -3.88 13.47
C ARG A 79 0.76 -3.09 12.16
N TYR A 80 1.32 -1.87 12.16
CA TYR A 80 1.51 -1.09 10.94
C TYR A 80 2.38 -1.82 9.91
N PHE A 81 3.51 -2.38 10.35
CA PHE A 81 4.39 -3.17 9.47
C PHE A 81 3.69 -4.41 8.92
N TYR A 82 2.93 -5.12 9.75
CA TYR A 82 2.16 -6.29 9.33
C TYR A 82 1.13 -5.91 8.27
N THR A 83 0.32 -4.86 8.53
CA THR A 83 -0.69 -4.37 7.59
C THR A 83 -0.04 -3.92 6.27
N GLY A 84 1.04 -3.16 6.34
CA GLY A 84 1.80 -2.75 5.16
C GLY A 84 2.35 -3.96 4.38
N MET A 85 2.79 -5.02 5.05
CA MET A 85 3.25 -6.25 4.38
C MET A 85 2.12 -7.02 3.71
N VAL A 86 0.93 -7.05 4.31
CA VAL A 86 -0.26 -7.64 3.67
C VAL A 86 -0.63 -6.86 2.41
N PHE A 87 -0.68 -5.54 2.48
CA PHE A 87 -0.93 -4.71 1.30
C PHE A 87 0.18 -4.86 0.25
N TYR A 88 1.45 -4.97 0.66
CA TYR A 88 2.57 -5.20 -0.24
C TYR A 88 2.39 -6.50 -1.04
N PHE A 89 2.05 -7.59 -0.37
CA PHE A 89 1.78 -8.86 -1.04
C PHE A 89 0.60 -8.76 -2.01
N LEU A 90 -0.52 -8.15 -1.58
CA LEU A 90 -1.69 -7.94 -2.45
C LEU A 90 -1.38 -7.04 -3.65
N THR A 91 -0.60 -5.98 -3.43
CA THR A 91 -0.13 -5.08 -4.50
C THR A 91 0.65 -5.84 -5.56
N CYS A 92 1.56 -6.70 -5.13
CA CYS A 92 2.40 -7.47 -6.05
C CYS A 92 1.56 -8.46 -6.87
N LEU A 93 0.58 -9.13 -6.28
CA LEU A 93 -0.37 -9.94 -7.04
C LEU A 93 -1.13 -9.10 -8.10
N GLN A 94 -1.53 -7.87 -7.75
CA GLN A 94 -2.15 -6.96 -8.72
C GLN A 94 -1.18 -6.53 -9.82
N CYS A 95 0.11 -6.31 -9.51
CA CYS A 95 1.13 -6.02 -10.53
C CYS A 95 1.22 -7.14 -11.56
N SER A 96 1.25 -8.40 -11.13
CA SER A 96 1.25 -9.55 -12.04
C SER A 96 0.00 -9.59 -12.92
N MET A 97 -1.17 -9.32 -12.35
CA MET A 97 -2.41 -9.23 -13.14
C MET A 97 -2.34 -8.08 -14.15
N GLN A 98 -1.87 -6.90 -13.72
CA GLN A 98 -1.77 -5.71 -14.56
C GLN A 98 -0.82 -5.89 -15.75
N THR A 99 0.24 -6.69 -15.62
CA THR A 99 1.17 -7.00 -16.74
C THR A 99 0.62 -8.02 -17.73
N THR A 100 -0.46 -8.71 -17.41
CA THR A 100 -1.12 -9.60 -18.35
C THR A 100 -1.84 -8.76 -19.42
N LEU A 101 -1.43 -8.87 -20.68
CA LEU A 101 -1.92 -8.02 -21.76
C LEU A 101 -3.44 -8.05 -21.90
N THR A 102 -4.06 -9.24 -21.80
CA THR A 102 -5.52 -9.39 -21.87
C THR A 102 -6.25 -8.69 -20.73
N PHE A 103 -5.70 -8.73 -19.52
CA PHE A 103 -6.28 -8.03 -18.37
C PHE A 103 -6.05 -6.51 -18.48
N GLN A 104 -4.87 -6.11 -18.92
CA GLN A 104 -4.52 -4.70 -19.11
C GLN A 104 -5.46 -4.01 -20.12
N GLN A 105 -5.94 -4.70 -21.15
CA GLN A 105 -6.94 -4.14 -22.08
C GLN A 105 -8.22 -3.68 -21.38
N VAL A 106 -8.60 -4.37 -20.29
CA VAL A 106 -9.82 -4.05 -19.54
C VAL A 106 -9.58 -2.91 -18.54
N ILE A 107 -8.43 -2.93 -17.86
CA ILE A 107 -8.22 -2.04 -16.71
C ILE A 107 -7.46 -0.74 -17.05
N HIS A 108 -6.85 -0.65 -18.23
CA HIS A 108 -6.01 0.49 -18.58
C HIS A 108 -6.78 1.81 -18.51
N PHE A 109 -6.23 2.80 -17.80
CA PHE A 109 -6.84 4.10 -17.50
C PHE A 109 -8.12 4.08 -16.65
N THR A 110 -8.55 2.93 -16.13
CA THR A 110 -9.70 2.84 -15.25
C THR A 110 -9.34 3.15 -13.78
N ASP A 111 -10.35 3.30 -12.92
CA ASP A 111 -10.18 3.45 -11.49
C ASP A 111 -9.50 2.26 -10.81
N TRP A 112 -9.41 1.10 -11.47
CA TRP A 112 -8.64 -0.04 -10.98
C TRP A 112 -7.16 0.32 -10.76
N VAL A 113 -6.55 1.03 -11.70
CA VAL A 113 -5.16 1.49 -11.60
C VAL A 113 -5.00 2.51 -10.47
N VAL A 114 -6.01 3.36 -10.28
CA VAL A 114 -6.04 4.33 -9.16
C VAL A 114 -6.12 3.61 -7.82
N GLY A 115 -6.96 2.57 -7.71
CA GLY A 115 -7.05 1.71 -6.52
C GLY A 115 -5.73 1.01 -6.20
N HIS A 116 -5.08 0.45 -7.23
CA HIS A 116 -3.76 -0.14 -7.13
C HIS A 116 -2.72 0.87 -6.60
N ALA A 117 -2.67 2.07 -7.16
CA ALA A 117 -1.74 3.12 -6.71
C ALA A 117 -1.98 3.53 -5.25
N HIS A 118 -3.24 3.65 -4.80
CA HIS A 118 -3.56 3.93 -3.40
C HIS A 118 -3.09 2.80 -2.48
N MET A 119 -3.24 1.55 -2.90
CA MET A 119 -2.76 0.40 -2.14
C MET A 119 -1.24 0.41 -1.97
N VAL A 120 -0.48 0.75 -3.03
CA VAL A 120 0.98 0.89 -2.97
C VAL A 120 1.38 2.05 -2.07
N MET A 121 0.92 3.27 -2.39
CA MET A 121 1.44 4.48 -1.76
C MET A 121 0.99 4.61 -0.31
N PHE A 122 -0.28 4.35 -0.04
CA PHE A 122 -0.81 4.48 1.30
C PHE A 122 -0.78 3.16 2.07
N GLY A 123 -1.17 2.06 1.44
CA GLY A 123 -1.25 0.75 2.10
C GLY A 123 0.12 0.14 2.41
N VAL A 124 1.13 0.39 1.60
CA VAL A 124 2.48 -0.12 1.82
C VAL A 124 3.36 0.96 2.45
N PHE A 125 3.74 1.96 1.67
CA PHE A 125 4.77 2.92 2.10
C PHE A 125 4.33 3.78 3.28
N SER A 126 3.11 4.32 3.25
CA SER A 126 2.63 5.16 4.35
C SER A 126 2.40 4.35 5.63
N MET A 127 1.88 3.10 5.53
CA MET A 127 1.74 2.25 6.72
C MET A 127 3.09 1.93 7.36
N TRP A 128 4.12 1.62 6.58
CA TRP A 128 5.46 1.40 7.12
C TRP A 128 6.03 2.68 7.73
N LEU A 129 5.84 3.82 7.07
CA LEU A 129 6.26 5.11 7.61
C LEU A 129 5.56 5.44 8.95
N PHE A 130 4.25 5.21 9.05
CA PHE A 130 3.51 5.38 10.32
C PHE A 130 4.01 4.43 11.41
N GLY A 131 4.35 3.20 11.05
CA GLY A 131 4.98 2.25 11.96
C GLY A 131 6.32 2.76 12.49
N ILE A 132 7.18 3.28 11.60
CA ILE A 132 8.45 3.90 11.95
C ILE A 132 8.22 5.12 12.86
N MET A 133 7.33 6.04 12.47
CA MET A 133 7.02 7.24 13.24
C MET A 133 6.50 6.89 14.63
N THR A 134 5.56 5.94 14.72
CA THR A 134 4.99 5.51 16.01
C THR A 134 6.04 4.91 16.94
N TYR A 135 7.08 4.29 16.40
CA TYR A 135 8.18 3.71 17.14
C TYR A 135 9.27 4.73 17.50
N LEU A 136 9.67 5.59 16.56
CA LEU A 136 10.83 6.47 16.70
C LEU A 136 10.53 7.76 17.45
N PHE A 137 9.40 8.43 17.21
CA PHE A 137 9.16 9.75 17.81
C PHE A 137 9.22 9.76 19.33
N PRO A 138 8.58 8.85 20.08
CA PRO A 138 8.73 8.80 21.53
C PRO A 138 10.18 8.68 21.99
N ARG A 139 10.97 7.85 21.27
CA ARG A 139 12.38 7.61 21.60
C ARG A 139 13.27 8.80 21.32
N LEU A 140 13.06 9.49 20.21
CA LEU A 140 13.83 10.68 19.83
C LEU A 140 13.51 11.88 20.75
N LEU A 141 12.25 11.97 21.20
CA LEU A 141 11.79 13.07 22.06
C LEU A 141 11.98 12.78 23.56
N GLY A 142 12.29 11.53 23.93
CA GLY A 142 12.39 11.10 25.33
C GLY A 142 11.07 11.11 26.09
N VAL A 143 9.93 11.13 25.38
CA VAL A 143 8.57 11.19 25.97
C VAL A 143 7.65 10.16 25.32
N GLU A 144 6.64 9.71 26.05
CA GLU A 144 5.59 8.86 25.47
C GLU A 144 4.62 9.68 24.61
N TRP A 145 3.89 9.01 23.72
CA TRP A 145 2.81 9.63 22.98
C TRP A 145 1.79 10.27 23.91
N TYR A 146 1.34 11.47 23.60
CA TYR A 146 0.30 12.16 24.37
C TYR A 146 -0.92 11.26 24.60
N SER A 147 -1.34 10.52 23.59
CA SER A 147 -2.44 9.57 23.70
C SER A 147 -2.24 8.33 22.82
N ARG A 148 -2.14 7.15 23.46
CA ARG A 148 -2.13 5.86 22.75
C ARG A 148 -3.45 5.57 22.04
N LYS A 149 -4.59 6.06 22.59
CA LYS A 149 -5.90 5.92 21.93
C LYS A 149 -5.95 6.67 20.61
N LEU A 150 -5.34 7.85 20.51
CA LEU A 150 -5.27 8.58 19.24
C LEU A 150 -4.39 7.85 18.21
N CYS A 151 -3.32 7.19 18.65
CA CYS A 151 -2.54 6.33 17.74
C CYS A 151 -3.37 5.14 17.22
N GLU A 152 -4.19 4.51 18.04
CA GLU A 152 -5.11 3.44 17.63
C GLU A 152 -6.20 3.99 16.69
N TRP A 153 -6.79 5.14 16.97
CA TRP A 153 -7.75 5.77 16.06
C TRP A 153 -7.15 6.09 14.70
N HIS A 154 -5.92 6.64 14.67
CA HIS A 154 -5.21 6.88 13.41
C HIS A 154 -5.02 5.58 12.63
N TYR A 155 -4.59 4.51 13.29
CA TYR A 155 -4.40 3.20 12.65
C TYR A 155 -5.71 2.69 12.02
N TRP A 156 -6.80 2.65 12.79
CA TRP A 156 -8.05 2.10 12.32
C TRP A 156 -8.72 2.96 11.25
N LEU A 157 -8.75 4.27 11.42
CA LEU A 157 -9.26 5.17 10.39
C LEU A 157 -8.48 5.02 9.08
N SER A 158 -7.16 5.00 9.14
CA SER A 158 -6.32 4.84 7.95
C SER A 158 -6.51 3.49 7.29
N THR A 159 -6.50 2.40 8.06
CA THR A 159 -6.57 1.03 7.53
C THR A 159 -7.94 0.70 6.95
N VAL A 160 -9.02 0.99 7.70
CA VAL A 160 -10.39 0.68 7.26
C VAL A 160 -10.76 1.52 6.04
N SER A 161 -10.53 2.84 6.10
CA SER A 161 -10.85 3.73 4.98
C SER A 161 -10.06 3.38 3.72
N LEU A 162 -8.78 3.03 3.85
CA LEU A 162 -7.99 2.57 2.71
C LEU A 162 -8.53 1.25 2.15
N THR A 163 -8.85 0.28 3.00
CA THR A 163 -9.40 -1.01 2.54
C THR A 163 -10.69 -0.81 1.76
N VAL A 164 -11.58 0.04 2.26
CA VAL A 164 -12.81 0.41 1.55
C VAL A 164 -12.49 1.08 0.21
N MET A 165 -11.57 2.07 0.20
CA MET A 165 -11.22 2.79 -1.02
C MET A 165 -10.59 1.87 -2.08
N VAL A 166 -9.68 1.00 -1.69
CA VAL A 166 -9.03 0.06 -2.63
C VAL A 166 -10.05 -0.92 -3.21
N GLY A 167 -10.91 -1.50 -2.37
CA GLY A 167 -11.97 -2.39 -2.84
C GLY A 167 -12.95 -1.70 -3.78
N ASP A 168 -13.38 -0.51 -3.42
CA ASP A 168 -14.28 0.33 -4.21
C ASP A 168 -13.69 0.68 -5.59
N LEU A 169 -12.49 1.22 -5.64
CA LEU A 169 -11.83 1.62 -6.88
C LEU A 169 -11.47 0.41 -7.77
N THR A 170 -11.11 -0.72 -7.17
CA THR A 170 -10.87 -1.97 -7.91
C THR A 170 -12.13 -2.42 -8.63
N LEU A 171 -13.28 -2.42 -7.95
CA LEU A 171 -14.57 -2.77 -8.55
C LEU A 171 -15.00 -1.72 -9.58
N ALA A 172 -14.92 -0.44 -9.24
CA ALA A 172 -15.25 0.64 -10.17
C ALA A 172 -14.49 0.52 -11.49
N GLY A 173 -13.18 0.25 -11.42
CA GLY A 173 -12.34 0.10 -12.59
C GLY A 173 -12.71 -1.10 -13.47
N LEU A 174 -13.12 -2.23 -12.86
CA LEU A 174 -13.62 -3.38 -13.61
C LEU A 174 -14.95 -3.06 -14.31
N PHE A 175 -15.87 -2.36 -13.65
CA PHE A 175 -17.10 -1.89 -14.27
C PHE A 175 -16.81 -0.91 -15.42
N GLN A 176 -15.93 0.05 -15.24
CA GLN A 176 -15.52 0.99 -16.27
C GLN A 176 -14.96 0.26 -17.49
N GLY A 177 -14.02 -0.69 -17.27
CA GLY A 177 -13.42 -1.47 -18.34
C GLY A 177 -14.45 -2.31 -19.11
N TYR A 178 -15.43 -2.89 -18.41
CA TYR A 178 -16.54 -3.60 -19.04
C TYR A 178 -17.37 -2.68 -19.94
N PHE A 179 -17.77 -1.50 -19.45
CA PHE A 179 -18.54 -0.55 -20.25
C PHE A 179 -17.75 -0.04 -21.45
N TRP A 180 -16.45 0.24 -21.29
CA TRP A 180 -15.61 0.73 -22.39
C TRP A 180 -15.35 -0.34 -23.47
N ALA A 181 -15.32 -1.61 -23.08
CA ALA A 181 -15.20 -2.74 -24.03
C ALA A 181 -16.54 -3.12 -24.67
N SER A 182 -17.66 -2.65 -24.15
CA SER A 182 -19.00 -2.91 -24.68
C SER A 182 -19.39 -1.87 -25.73
N LEU A 183 -20.47 -2.15 -26.46
CA LEU A 183 -21.07 -1.20 -27.39
C LEU A 183 -22.05 -0.20 -26.74
N GLN A 184 -22.00 -0.09 -25.42
CA GLN A 184 -22.82 0.86 -24.68
C GLN A 184 -22.34 2.31 -24.89
N PRO A 185 -23.22 3.31 -24.83
CA PRO A 185 -22.81 4.71 -24.82
C PRO A 185 -21.80 4.97 -23.69
N TRP A 186 -20.81 5.81 -23.95
CA TRP A 186 -19.72 6.02 -22.98
C TRP A 186 -20.20 6.61 -21.65
N ASP A 187 -21.27 7.43 -21.66
CA ASP A 187 -21.90 8.02 -20.48
C ASP A 187 -22.54 6.99 -19.56
N ALA A 188 -22.85 5.78 -20.07
CA ALA A 188 -23.27 4.67 -19.23
C ALA A 188 -22.19 4.27 -18.21
N SER A 189 -20.91 4.38 -18.56
CA SER A 189 -19.82 4.13 -17.65
C SER A 189 -19.75 5.16 -16.52
N ILE A 190 -20.06 6.43 -16.79
CA ILE A 190 -20.12 7.50 -15.78
C ILE A 190 -21.25 7.22 -14.80
N THR A 191 -22.44 6.93 -15.31
CA THR A 191 -23.61 6.61 -14.48
C THR A 191 -23.34 5.41 -13.57
N ALA A 192 -22.73 4.35 -14.12
CA ALA A 192 -22.36 3.16 -13.35
C ALA A 192 -21.25 3.44 -12.32
N SER A 193 -20.35 4.40 -12.58
CA SER A 193 -19.25 4.75 -11.67
C SER A 193 -19.66 5.68 -10.53
N PHE A 194 -20.77 6.40 -10.66
CA PHE A 194 -21.19 7.41 -9.68
C PHE A 194 -21.32 6.90 -8.24
N PRO A 195 -21.91 5.73 -7.95
CA PRO A 195 -21.98 5.18 -6.60
C PRO A 195 -20.58 4.91 -6.00
N PHE A 196 -19.65 4.40 -6.81
CA PHE A 196 -18.28 4.14 -6.40
C PHE A 196 -17.55 5.45 -6.09
N TRP A 197 -17.69 6.46 -6.94
CA TRP A 197 -17.07 7.77 -6.66
C TRP A 197 -17.63 8.42 -5.40
N THR A 198 -18.89 8.20 -5.09
CA THR A 198 -19.49 8.67 -3.84
C THR A 198 -18.86 7.96 -2.63
N LEU A 199 -18.72 6.63 -2.69
CA LEU A 199 -18.08 5.85 -1.62
C LEU A 199 -16.61 6.24 -1.44
N ARG A 200 -15.88 6.45 -2.55
CA ARG A 200 -14.50 6.96 -2.57
C ARG A 200 -14.35 8.26 -1.79
N VAL A 201 -15.30 9.20 -1.90
CA VAL A 201 -15.27 10.47 -1.14
C VAL A 201 -15.30 10.20 0.36
N PHE A 202 -16.21 9.36 0.83
CA PHE A 202 -16.30 9.02 2.26
C PHE A 202 -15.06 8.28 2.77
N ALA A 203 -14.54 7.35 1.98
CA ALA A 203 -13.29 6.67 2.30
C ALA A 203 -12.11 7.65 2.38
N GLY A 204 -12.00 8.58 1.42
CA GLY A 204 -10.98 9.63 1.43
C GLY A 204 -11.08 10.56 2.64
N LEU A 205 -12.29 10.98 3.01
CA LEU A 205 -12.52 11.77 4.21
C LEU A 205 -12.12 11.03 5.49
N GLY A 206 -12.38 9.71 5.57
CA GLY A 206 -11.92 8.88 6.68
C GLY A 206 -10.40 8.78 6.78
N MET A 207 -9.71 8.61 5.65
CA MET A 207 -8.25 8.64 5.59
C MET A 207 -7.70 10.01 6.04
N PHE A 208 -8.29 11.09 5.55
CA PHE A 208 -7.90 12.46 5.92
C PHE A 208 -8.11 12.73 7.42
N ALA A 209 -9.26 12.34 7.96
CA ALA A 209 -9.53 12.45 9.39
C ALA A 209 -8.48 11.69 10.24
N GLY A 210 -8.05 10.52 9.78
CA GLY A 210 -6.94 9.78 10.39
C GLY A 210 -5.67 10.63 10.48
N GLN A 211 -5.30 11.34 9.41
CA GLN A 211 -4.10 12.20 9.41
C GLN A 211 -4.23 13.38 10.37
N LEU A 212 -5.41 13.98 10.48
CA LEU A 212 -5.67 15.05 11.46
C LEU A 212 -5.51 14.56 12.90
N VAL A 213 -5.97 13.33 13.18
CA VAL A 213 -5.79 12.68 14.49
C VAL A 213 -4.31 12.48 14.80
N LEU A 214 -3.52 12.00 13.83
CA LEU A 214 -2.07 11.84 13.99
C LEU A 214 -1.39 13.18 14.25
N LEU A 215 -1.69 14.18 13.43
CA LEU A 215 -1.12 15.53 13.54
C LEU A 215 -1.42 16.16 14.91
N TYR A 216 -2.65 16.05 15.38
CA TYR A 216 -3.04 16.52 16.69
C TYR A 216 -2.25 15.82 17.81
N ASN A 217 -2.17 14.48 17.75
CA ASN A 217 -1.43 13.70 18.75
C ASN A 217 0.06 14.04 18.76
N LEU A 218 0.67 14.18 17.58
CA LEU A 218 2.07 14.58 17.43
C LEU A 218 2.32 15.98 18.02
N ARG A 219 1.48 16.95 17.68
CA ARG A 219 1.60 18.32 18.22
C ARG A 219 1.55 18.33 19.75
N LYS A 220 0.63 17.58 20.35
CA LYS A 220 0.51 17.46 21.80
C LYS A 220 1.73 16.77 22.43
N THR A 221 2.25 15.73 21.79
CA THR A 221 3.48 15.05 22.23
C THR A 221 4.68 16.00 22.20
N LEU A 222 4.83 16.81 21.15
CA LEU A 222 5.90 17.82 21.06
C LEU A 222 5.77 18.91 22.14
N GLN A 223 4.56 19.32 22.48
CA GLN A 223 4.32 20.26 23.57
C GLN A 223 4.76 19.69 24.92
N SER A 224 4.40 18.43 25.19
CA SER A 224 4.82 17.74 26.44
C SER A 224 6.34 17.59 26.54
N ALA A 225 7.03 17.29 25.44
CA ALA A 225 8.48 17.20 25.41
C ALA A 225 9.15 18.53 25.78
N LYS A 226 8.68 19.65 25.23
CA LYS A 226 9.20 20.99 25.54
C LYS A 226 9.04 21.37 27.01
N THR A 227 7.94 20.97 27.64
CA THR A 227 7.68 21.27 29.06
C THR A 227 8.58 20.47 30.01
N GLN A 228 9.09 19.30 29.57
CA GLN A 228 10.00 18.49 30.39
C GLN A 228 11.46 18.95 30.30
N THR A 229 11.81 19.71 29.27
CA THR A 229 13.18 20.23 29.02
C THR A 229 13.36 21.68 29.53
N ALA A 230 12.30 22.36 29.93
CA ALA A 230 12.29 23.70 30.52
C ALA A 230 12.24 23.62 32.04
#